data_60f7d9a06f7d6eeb2adde2629e618a28
#
_entry.id   60f7d9a06f7d6eeb2adde2629e618a28
#
_cell.length_a   1.000
_cell.length_b   1.000
_cell.length_c   1.000
_cell.angle_alpha   90.00
_cell.angle_beta   90.00
_cell.angle_gamma   90.00
#
_symmetry.space_group_name_H-M   'P 1'
#
loop_
_entity.id
_entity.type
_entity.pdbx_description
1 polymer ?
#
loop_
_entity_poly.entity_id
_entity_poly.type
_entity_poly.pdbx_seq_one_letter_code
_entity_poly.pdbx_strand_id
1 'polypeptide(L)'
;MLPAATPTKRFGRPSAVNGAALGEWQAGAGQGCRTVAYTTVGTGIGTGVVRDGRPLMGISHYESGHIPMARDAARDPFPGHCPYHGDCLEGLAAGPAITARWGQSLSQLGSPDDKVDLIAGYIAQLATALVLLHMPDRLIFGGGVMKAPGLLDAVRRETQRRLGGYVQHPALDAGLERYIVLPGLGDEAGITGAIALGRQALS
;
A
#
# COMPACT_ATOMS: atom_id res chain seq x y z
N MET A 1 22.56 26.10 5.73
CA MET A 1 21.63 26.51 4.67
C MET A 1 20.39 25.65 4.85
N LEU A 2 19.28 26.19 5.33
CA LEU A 2 18.04 25.43 5.50
C LEU A 2 17.54 25.03 4.09
N PRO A 3 17.13 23.77 3.86
CA PRO A 3 16.55 23.36 2.58
C PRO A 3 15.28 24.18 2.32
N ALA A 4 15.05 24.52 1.05
CA ALA A 4 13.87 25.26 0.61
C ALA A 4 12.61 24.56 1.15
N ALA A 5 11.68 25.37 1.70
CA ALA A 5 10.45 24.88 2.28
C ALA A 5 9.68 24.04 1.25
N THR A 6 9.57 22.75 1.53
CA THR A 6 8.75 21.85 0.73
C THR A 6 7.30 22.28 0.84
N PRO A 7 6.52 22.32 -0.25
CA PRO A 7 5.14 22.80 -0.22
C PRO A 7 4.34 21.96 0.77
N THR A 8 3.73 22.61 1.76
CA THR A 8 2.88 21.98 2.75
C THR A 8 1.66 21.36 2.07
N LYS A 9 1.44 20.06 2.30
CA LYS A 9 0.23 19.36 1.83
C LYS A 9 -1.02 20.03 2.42
N ARG A 10 -2.03 20.28 1.58
CA ARG A 10 -3.33 20.75 2.05
C ARG A 10 -4.08 19.57 2.69
N PHE A 11 -4.35 19.67 3.98
CA PHE A 11 -5.11 18.70 4.74
C PHE A 11 -6.63 18.87 4.55
N GLY A 12 -7.40 17.81 4.82
CA GLY A 12 -8.88 17.87 4.88
C GLY A 12 -9.62 17.47 3.60
N ARG A 13 -8.94 16.99 2.56
CA ARG A 13 -9.58 16.47 1.34
C ARG A 13 -9.22 15.00 1.10
N PRO A 14 -10.12 14.21 0.48
CA PRO A 14 -9.78 12.88 0.03
C PRO A 14 -8.57 12.92 -0.91
N SER A 15 -7.62 12.00 -0.73
CA SER A 15 -6.48 11.84 -1.61
C SER A 15 -6.84 11.02 -2.84
N ALA A 16 -5.96 11.01 -3.85
CA ALA A 16 -6.11 10.14 -5.02
C ALA A 16 -6.22 8.65 -4.62
N VAL A 17 -5.57 8.26 -3.54
CA VAL A 17 -5.62 6.88 -3.02
C VAL A 17 -6.97 6.57 -2.38
N ASN A 18 -7.62 7.54 -1.70
CA ASN A 18 -8.99 7.40 -1.23
C ASN A 18 -9.96 7.22 -2.42
N GLY A 19 -9.72 7.96 -3.51
CA GLY A 19 -10.46 7.76 -4.75
C GLY A 19 -10.28 6.35 -5.30
N ALA A 20 -9.05 5.88 -5.46
CA ALA A 20 -8.78 4.53 -5.94
C ALA A 20 -9.42 3.45 -5.06
N ALA A 21 -9.36 3.60 -3.73
CA ALA A 21 -10.03 2.71 -2.79
C ALA A 21 -11.57 2.68 -3.01
N LEU A 22 -12.17 3.85 -3.24
CA LEU A 22 -13.60 3.95 -3.53
C LEU A 22 -13.97 3.35 -4.89
N GLY A 23 -13.14 3.56 -5.91
CA GLY A 23 -13.33 2.95 -7.24
C GLY A 23 -13.29 1.42 -7.16
N GLU A 24 -12.30 0.86 -6.48
CA GLU A 24 -12.16 -0.58 -6.26
C GLU A 24 -13.33 -1.14 -5.43
N TRP A 25 -13.82 -0.40 -4.44
CA TRP A 25 -14.99 -0.79 -3.67
C TRP A 25 -16.25 -0.85 -4.52
N GLN A 26 -16.46 0.14 -5.41
CA GLN A 26 -17.67 0.23 -6.24
C GLN A 26 -17.67 -0.74 -7.43
N ALA A 27 -16.56 -0.88 -8.13
CA ALA A 27 -16.51 -1.52 -9.43
C ALA A 27 -15.31 -2.48 -9.64
N GLY A 28 -14.42 -2.59 -8.67
CA GLY A 28 -13.21 -3.39 -8.78
C GLY A 28 -13.17 -4.60 -7.84
N ALA A 29 -11.99 -4.91 -7.35
CA ALA A 29 -11.72 -6.06 -6.50
C ALA A 29 -12.41 -6.00 -5.13
N GLY A 30 -12.91 -4.83 -4.73
CA GLY A 30 -13.62 -4.60 -3.47
C GLY A 30 -15.14 -4.76 -3.55
N GLN A 31 -15.70 -5.16 -4.70
CA GLN A 31 -17.16 -5.34 -4.83
C GLN A 31 -17.68 -6.36 -3.81
N GLY A 32 -18.81 -6.03 -3.19
CA GLY A 32 -19.45 -6.86 -2.18
C GLY A 32 -18.79 -6.80 -0.78
N CYS A 33 -17.68 -6.11 -0.65
CA CYS A 33 -17.01 -5.89 0.63
C CYS A 33 -17.66 -4.72 1.38
N ARG A 34 -17.69 -4.80 2.71
CA ARG A 34 -18.08 -3.71 3.56
C ARG A 34 -16.94 -2.74 3.81
N THR A 35 -15.76 -3.29 4.05
CA THR A 35 -14.53 -2.53 4.32
C THR A 35 -13.42 -2.99 3.38
N VAL A 36 -12.82 -2.05 2.66
CA VAL A 36 -11.71 -2.28 1.74
C VAL A 36 -10.56 -1.36 2.12
N ALA A 37 -9.34 -1.89 2.14
CA ALA A 37 -8.14 -1.07 2.18
C ALA A 37 -7.38 -1.22 0.86
N TYR A 38 -7.16 -0.11 0.18
CA TYR A 38 -6.37 -0.04 -1.05
C TYR A 38 -5.05 0.67 -0.76
N THR A 39 -3.95 0.04 -1.12
CA THR A 39 -2.61 0.62 -1.01
C THR A 39 -1.97 0.71 -2.38
N THR A 40 -1.52 1.89 -2.78
CA THR A 40 -0.65 2.05 -3.95
C THR A 40 0.81 1.98 -3.52
N VAL A 41 1.62 1.22 -4.25
CA VAL A 41 3.08 1.16 -4.13
C VAL A 41 3.67 1.52 -5.50
N GLY A 42 4.01 2.78 -5.66
CA GLY A 42 4.46 3.36 -6.93
C GLY A 42 5.58 4.35 -6.72
N THR A 43 5.43 5.58 -7.23
CA THR A 43 6.35 6.70 -6.96
C THR A 43 6.35 7.06 -5.47
N GLY A 44 5.22 6.91 -4.81
CA GLY A 44 5.06 6.97 -3.36
C GLY A 44 4.25 5.78 -2.86
N ILE A 45 4.02 5.74 -1.54
CA ILE A 45 3.18 4.74 -0.89
C ILE A 45 2.07 5.44 -0.10
N GLY A 46 0.82 5.07 -0.38
CA GLY A 46 -0.32 5.60 0.35
C GLY A 46 -1.44 4.58 0.45
N THR A 47 -2.26 4.70 1.50
CA THR A 47 -3.42 3.82 1.71
C THR A 47 -4.70 4.63 1.85
N GLY A 48 -5.75 4.21 1.15
CA GLY A 48 -7.13 4.61 1.37
C GLY A 48 -7.91 3.45 1.96
N VAL A 49 -8.73 3.72 2.97
CA VAL A 49 -9.67 2.75 3.54
C VAL A 49 -11.08 3.25 3.28
N VAL A 50 -11.92 2.40 2.73
CA VAL A 50 -13.35 2.67 2.49
C VAL A 50 -14.16 1.72 3.35
N ARG A 51 -15.14 2.26 4.06
CA ARG A 51 -16.11 1.49 4.83
C ARG A 51 -17.52 1.96 4.50
N ASP A 52 -18.40 1.03 4.15
CA ASP A 52 -19.79 1.31 3.79
C ASP A 52 -19.89 2.42 2.71
N GLY A 53 -18.99 2.37 1.70
CA GLY A 53 -18.94 3.32 0.60
C GLY A 53 -18.36 4.71 0.93
N ARG A 54 -17.79 4.89 2.11
CA ARG A 54 -17.21 6.17 2.54
C ARG A 54 -15.73 6.01 2.87
N PRO A 55 -14.85 6.87 2.33
CA PRO A 55 -13.45 6.91 2.75
C PRO A 55 -13.33 7.25 4.23
N LEU A 56 -12.54 6.47 4.95
CA LEU A 56 -12.20 6.78 6.35
C LEU A 56 -11.15 7.88 6.39
N MET A 57 -11.47 8.93 7.10
CA MET A 57 -10.60 10.09 7.29
C MET A 57 -10.69 10.57 8.74
N GLY A 58 -9.59 11.12 9.25
CA GLY A 58 -9.57 11.93 10.45
C GLY A 58 -9.48 13.41 10.07
N ILE A 59 -8.51 14.13 10.64
CA ILE A 59 -8.19 15.51 10.22
C ILE A 59 -7.67 15.57 8.78
N SER A 60 -7.20 14.43 8.25
CA SER A 60 -6.74 14.22 6.88
C SER A 60 -6.88 12.75 6.49
N HIS A 61 -6.44 12.40 5.27
CA HIS A 61 -6.22 11.03 4.83
C HIS A 61 -5.00 10.40 5.54
N TYR A 62 -4.91 9.08 5.49
CA TYR A 62 -3.78 8.35 6.07
C TYR A 62 -2.49 8.58 5.31
N GLU A 63 -1.39 8.70 6.05
CA GLU A 63 -0.03 8.82 5.52
C GLU A 63 0.77 7.54 5.85
N SER A 64 0.18 6.39 5.58
CA SER A 64 0.72 5.07 5.93
C SER A 64 2.05 4.73 5.25
N GLY A 65 2.39 5.41 4.15
CA GLY A 65 3.71 5.28 3.53
C GLY A 65 4.86 5.81 4.39
N HIS A 66 4.55 6.66 5.37
CA HIS A 66 5.57 7.28 6.23
C HIS A 66 5.69 6.63 7.61
N ILE A 67 5.05 5.49 7.85
CA ILE A 67 5.25 4.76 9.10
C ILE A 67 6.66 4.20 9.21
N PRO A 68 7.26 4.16 10.42
CA PRO A 68 8.55 3.53 10.65
C PRO A 68 8.48 2.03 10.40
N MET A 69 9.54 1.47 9.85
CA MET A 69 9.65 0.03 9.58
C MET A 69 10.61 -0.64 10.54
N ALA A 70 10.24 -1.81 11.04
CA ALA A 70 11.20 -2.71 11.64
C ALA A 70 12.14 -3.21 10.54
N ARG A 71 13.45 -2.97 10.69
CA ARG A 71 14.47 -3.38 9.72
C ARG A 71 15.71 -3.94 10.43
N ASP A 72 16.39 -4.81 9.70
CA ASP A 72 17.73 -5.25 10.06
C ASP A 72 18.73 -4.49 9.18
N ALA A 73 19.46 -3.54 9.77
CA ALA A 73 20.44 -2.72 9.05
C ALA A 73 21.65 -3.53 8.53
N ALA A 74 21.92 -4.70 9.10
CA ALA A 74 22.95 -5.60 8.59
C ALA A 74 22.50 -6.29 7.27
N ARG A 75 21.21 -6.63 7.19
CA ARG A 75 20.62 -7.23 5.98
C ARG A 75 20.32 -6.17 4.91
N ASP A 76 19.88 -4.99 5.31
CA ASP A 76 19.58 -3.87 4.42
C ASP A 76 20.28 -2.59 4.90
N PRO A 77 21.51 -2.33 4.46
CA PRO A 77 22.26 -1.14 4.83
C PRO A 77 21.80 0.14 4.12
N PHE A 78 20.80 0.06 3.22
CA PHE A 78 20.32 1.22 2.49
C PHE A 78 19.72 2.27 3.46
N PRO A 79 20.16 3.54 3.42
CA PRO A 79 19.75 4.54 4.41
C PRO A 79 18.29 5.01 4.26
N GLY A 80 17.63 4.63 3.18
CA GLY A 80 16.32 5.14 2.81
C GLY A 80 16.38 6.33 1.85
N HIS A 81 15.25 6.64 1.23
CA HIS A 81 15.12 7.67 0.19
C HIS A 81 14.07 8.74 0.51
N CYS A 82 13.39 8.63 1.66
CA CYS A 82 12.41 9.64 2.05
C CYS A 82 13.11 10.91 2.55
N PRO A 83 12.77 12.11 2.02
CA PRO A 83 13.42 13.36 2.42
C PRO A 83 13.08 13.79 3.85
N TYR A 84 12.04 13.23 4.46
CA TYR A 84 11.60 13.57 5.83
C TYR A 84 12.07 12.56 6.87
N HIS A 85 11.94 11.25 6.57
CA HIS A 85 12.13 10.18 7.54
C HIS A 85 13.28 9.23 7.20
N GLY A 86 13.92 9.41 6.02
CA GLY A 86 14.92 8.45 5.54
C GLY A 86 14.31 7.10 5.25
N ASP A 87 14.21 6.25 6.25
CA ASP A 87 13.88 4.82 6.19
C ASP A 87 12.44 4.45 6.62
N CYS A 88 11.48 5.35 6.44
CA CYS A 88 10.07 4.97 6.51
C CYS A 88 9.70 3.99 5.36
N LEU A 89 8.49 3.42 5.38
CA LEU A 89 8.06 2.46 4.35
C LEU A 89 8.26 2.97 2.92
N GLU A 90 7.85 4.22 2.65
CA GLU A 90 8.05 4.84 1.33
C GLU A 90 9.53 4.98 0.99
N GLY A 91 10.34 5.41 1.96
CA GLY A 91 11.78 5.55 1.81
C GLY A 91 12.52 4.23 1.57
N LEU A 92 11.91 3.09 1.87
CA LEU A 92 12.50 1.77 1.70
C LEU A 92 11.93 0.97 0.51
N ALA A 93 10.63 1.13 0.19
CA ALA A 93 9.91 0.23 -0.71
C ALA A 93 9.21 0.93 -1.88
N ALA A 94 9.19 2.25 -1.98
CA ALA A 94 8.67 2.95 -3.17
C ALA A 94 9.61 2.80 -4.38
N GLY A 95 9.09 3.01 -5.58
CA GLY A 95 9.85 2.91 -6.82
C GLY A 95 11.16 3.71 -6.84
N PRO A 96 11.16 5.00 -6.45
CA PRO A 96 12.40 5.79 -6.33
C PRO A 96 13.41 5.21 -5.34
N ALA A 97 12.96 4.68 -4.20
CA ALA A 97 13.83 4.03 -3.21
C ALA A 97 14.47 2.76 -3.77
N ILE A 98 13.70 1.94 -4.49
CA ILE A 98 14.17 0.72 -5.16
C ILE A 98 15.22 1.07 -6.22
N THR A 99 14.95 2.09 -7.04
CA THR A 99 15.87 2.56 -8.06
C THR A 99 17.14 3.17 -7.46
N ALA A 100 17.03 3.94 -6.39
CA ALA A 100 18.18 4.49 -5.67
C ALA A 100 19.06 3.40 -5.05
N ARG A 101 18.45 2.29 -4.59
CA ARG A 101 19.16 1.15 -3.99
C ARG A 101 19.86 0.28 -5.03
N TRP A 102 19.23 0.02 -6.18
CA TRP A 102 19.70 -1.00 -7.14
C TRP A 102 19.88 -0.51 -8.57
N GLY A 103 19.62 0.77 -8.86
CA GLY A 103 19.79 1.36 -10.19
C GLY A 103 18.67 1.04 -11.18
N GLN A 104 17.73 0.16 -10.82
CA GLN A 104 16.66 -0.34 -11.71
C GLN A 104 15.37 -0.55 -10.92
N SER A 105 14.23 -0.65 -11.62
CA SER A 105 12.97 -1.05 -11.01
C SER A 105 12.98 -2.52 -10.58
N LEU A 106 12.15 -2.88 -9.62
CA LEU A 106 12.06 -4.26 -9.13
C LEU A 106 11.69 -5.24 -10.24
N SER A 107 10.84 -4.84 -11.18
CA SER A 107 10.44 -5.67 -12.33
C SER A 107 11.58 -5.90 -13.32
N GLN A 108 12.55 -4.97 -13.42
CA GLN A 108 13.72 -5.09 -14.32
C GLN A 108 14.87 -5.90 -13.72
N LEU A 109 14.90 -6.06 -12.41
CA LEU A 109 15.97 -6.79 -11.73
C LEU A 109 15.96 -8.30 -12.02
N GLY A 110 14.95 -8.81 -12.72
CA GLY A 110 14.74 -10.26 -12.91
C GLY A 110 14.24 -10.89 -11.60
N SER A 111 14.40 -12.19 -11.46
CA SER A 111 14.03 -12.89 -10.22
C SER A 111 15.25 -13.18 -9.35
N PRO A 112 15.76 -12.22 -8.58
CA PRO A 112 16.47 -12.56 -7.38
C PRO A 112 15.45 -12.53 -6.25
N ASP A 113 15.09 -13.69 -5.75
CA ASP A 113 14.10 -13.87 -4.70
C ASP A 113 14.39 -13.04 -3.45
N ASP A 114 15.67 -12.80 -3.14
CA ASP A 114 16.12 -12.01 -2.00
C ASP A 114 15.70 -10.53 -2.05
N LYS A 115 15.70 -9.89 -3.22
CA LYS A 115 15.27 -8.49 -3.38
C LYS A 115 13.76 -8.34 -3.32
N VAL A 116 13.05 -9.28 -3.95
CA VAL A 116 11.59 -9.36 -3.88
C VAL A 116 11.16 -9.61 -2.43
N ASP A 117 11.80 -10.56 -1.74
CA ASP A 117 11.50 -10.87 -0.35
C ASP A 117 11.82 -9.71 0.61
N LEU A 118 12.88 -8.94 0.33
CA LEU A 118 13.19 -7.75 1.13
C LEU A 118 12.07 -6.70 1.02
N ILE A 119 11.66 -6.35 -0.20
CA ILE A 119 10.58 -5.37 -0.44
C ILE A 119 9.25 -5.90 0.08
N ALA A 120 8.96 -7.17 -0.14
CA ALA A 120 7.77 -7.83 0.40
C ALA A 120 7.73 -7.76 1.94
N GLY A 121 8.87 -7.93 2.60
CA GLY A 121 9.00 -7.84 4.04
C GLY A 121 8.62 -6.46 4.60
N TYR A 122 8.91 -5.38 3.88
CA TYR A 122 8.47 -4.04 4.25
C TYR A 122 6.99 -3.82 3.98
N ILE A 123 6.50 -4.19 2.80
CA ILE A 123 5.07 -4.06 2.43
C ILE A 123 4.19 -4.90 3.38
N ALA A 124 4.63 -6.09 3.73
CA ALA A 124 3.89 -6.98 4.63
C ALA A 124 3.75 -6.44 6.06
N GLN A 125 4.66 -5.57 6.53
CA GLN A 125 4.48 -4.88 7.81
C GLN A 125 3.26 -3.95 7.75
N LEU A 126 3.11 -3.18 6.66
CA LEU A 126 1.91 -2.37 6.46
C LEU A 126 0.66 -3.25 6.30
N ALA A 127 0.72 -4.32 5.50
CA ALA A 127 -0.40 -5.24 5.33
C ALA A 127 -0.88 -5.81 6.68
N THR A 128 0.07 -6.25 7.52
CA THR A 128 -0.22 -6.74 8.88
C THR A 128 -0.87 -5.66 9.74
N ALA A 129 -0.34 -4.43 9.70
CA ALA A 129 -0.93 -3.30 10.44
C ALA A 129 -2.36 -3.00 9.98
N LEU A 130 -2.62 -3.00 8.67
CA LEU A 130 -3.96 -2.77 8.13
C LEU A 130 -4.95 -3.87 8.54
N VAL A 131 -4.51 -5.14 8.57
CA VAL A 131 -5.33 -6.23 9.12
C VAL A 131 -5.68 -5.95 10.57
N LEU A 132 -4.67 -5.71 11.41
CA LEU A 132 -4.88 -5.58 12.86
C LEU A 132 -5.65 -4.31 13.26
N LEU A 133 -5.56 -3.23 12.49
CA LEU A 133 -6.19 -1.95 12.80
C LEU A 133 -7.61 -1.81 12.21
N HIS A 134 -7.85 -2.37 11.03
CA HIS A 134 -9.09 -2.15 10.29
C HIS A 134 -9.90 -3.42 10.05
N MET A 135 -9.28 -4.61 10.12
CA MET A 135 -9.92 -5.89 9.78
C MET A 135 -10.76 -5.78 8.51
N PRO A 136 -10.18 -5.30 7.38
CA PRO A 136 -10.95 -5.12 6.16
C PRO A 136 -11.36 -6.47 5.58
N ASP A 137 -12.45 -6.50 4.81
CA ASP A 137 -12.86 -7.70 4.07
C ASP A 137 -11.87 -8.01 2.94
N ARG A 138 -11.12 -7.00 2.47
CA ARG A 138 -10.11 -7.15 1.42
C ARG A 138 -9.02 -6.10 1.51
N LEU A 139 -7.77 -6.55 1.30
CA LEU A 139 -6.61 -5.70 1.05
C LEU A 139 -6.29 -5.71 -0.43
N ILE A 140 -6.17 -4.54 -1.04
CA ILE A 140 -5.85 -4.37 -2.46
C ILE A 140 -4.52 -3.63 -2.56
N PHE A 141 -3.54 -4.23 -3.22
CA PHE A 141 -2.24 -3.62 -3.44
C PHE A 141 -2.02 -3.35 -4.93
N GLY A 142 -1.93 -2.07 -5.29
CA GLY A 142 -1.68 -1.61 -6.65
C GLY A 142 -0.42 -0.77 -6.77
N GLY A 143 -0.25 -0.16 -7.95
CA GLY A 143 0.92 0.66 -8.29
C GLY A 143 2.01 -0.12 -9.02
N GLY A 144 2.96 0.64 -9.60
CA GLY A 144 3.96 0.08 -10.50
C GLY A 144 4.89 -0.95 -9.86
N VAL A 145 5.21 -0.80 -8.59
CA VAL A 145 6.08 -1.75 -7.86
C VAL A 145 5.41 -3.11 -7.72
N MET A 146 4.09 -3.14 -7.50
CA MET A 146 3.33 -4.38 -7.33
C MET A 146 3.25 -5.24 -8.62
N LYS A 147 3.64 -4.67 -9.78
CA LYS A 147 3.73 -5.40 -11.05
C LYS A 147 4.97 -6.31 -11.12
N ALA A 148 5.89 -6.24 -10.13
CA ALA A 148 7.06 -7.11 -10.09
C ALA A 148 6.65 -8.58 -9.87
N PRO A 149 7.18 -9.51 -10.70
CA PRO A 149 6.85 -10.93 -10.59
C PRO A 149 7.13 -11.48 -9.19
N GLY A 150 6.20 -12.25 -8.64
CA GLY A 150 6.34 -12.90 -7.33
C GLY A 150 6.16 -12.01 -6.11
N LEU A 151 6.11 -10.66 -6.27
CA LEU A 151 6.04 -9.75 -5.14
C LEU A 151 4.74 -9.92 -4.32
N LEU A 152 3.60 -10.01 -4.99
CA LEU A 152 2.32 -10.17 -4.29
C LEU A 152 2.29 -11.45 -3.45
N ASP A 153 2.80 -12.55 -4.00
CA ASP A 153 2.83 -13.84 -3.29
C ASP A 153 3.81 -13.79 -2.10
N ALA A 154 4.94 -13.11 -2.27
CA ALA A 154 5.87 -12.87 -1.17
C ALA A 154 5.24 -12.00 -0.06
N VAL A 155 4.48 -10.95 -0.43
CA VAL A 155 3.73 -10.12 0.53
C VAL A 155 2.69 -10.97 1.29
N ARG A 156 1.96 -11.86 0.61
CA ARG A 156 0.99 -12.78 1.25
C ARG A 156 1.66 -13.69 2.27
N ARG A 157 2.72 -14.40 1.85
CA ARG A 157 3.48 -15.31 2.72
C ARG A 157 4.01 -14.59 3.97
N GLU A 158 4.63 -13.43 3.77
CA GLU A 158 5.23 -12.69 4.87
C GLU A 158 4.16 -12.08 5.80
N THR A 159 3.02 -11.62 5.25
CA THR A 159 1.90 -11.13 6.06
C THR A 159 1.32 -12.26 6.91
N GLN A 160 1.10 -13.44 6.33
CA GLN A 160 0.61 -14.60 7.07
C GLN A 160 1.56 -15.00 8.19
N ARG A 161 2.87 -15.03 7.91
CA ARG A 161 3.90 -15.29 8.90
C ARG A 161 3.86 -14.29 10.06
N ARG A 162 3.67 -12.99 9.75
CA ARG A 162 3.61 -11.90 10.75
C ARG A 162 2.34 -11.92 11.58
N LEU A 163 1.21 -12.32 11.00
CA LEU A 163 -0.03 -12.49 11.75
C LEU A 163 0.07 -13.65 12.77
N GLY A 164 0.96 -14.62 12.53
CA GLY A 164 1.31 -15.65 13.51
C GLY A 164 0.14 -16.52 13.98
N GLY A 165 -0.96 -16.58 13.21
CA GLY A 165 -2.18 -17.27 13.61
C GLY A 165 -2.99 -16.57 14.72
N TYR A 166 -2.62 -15.34 15.10
CA TYR A 166 -3.34 -14.58 16.14
C TYR A 166 -4.78 -14.27 15.73
N VAL A 167 -4.98 -13.83 14.48
CA VAL A 167 -6.32 -13.60 13.93
C VAL A 167 -6.78 -14.88 13.23
N GLN A 168 -7.80 -15.51 13.79
CA GLN A 168 -8.42 -16.71 13.21
C GLN A 168 -9.73 -16.31 12.53
N HIS A 169 -9.74 -16.32 11.20
CA HIS A 169 -10.92 -16.04 10.39
C HIS A 169 -10.82 -16.77 9.05
N PRO A 170 -11.88 -17.41 8.54
CA PRO A 170 -11.83 -18.19 7.28
C PRO A 170 -11.26 -17.44 6.09
N ALA A 171 -11.43 -16.11 6.01
CA ALA A 171 -10.85 -15.29 4.96
C ALA A 171 -9.31 -15.18 5.04
N LEU A 172 -8.71 -15.42 6.21
CA LEU A 172 -7.27 -15.33 6.46
C LEU A 172 -6.58 -16.70 6.48
N ASP A 173 -7.35 -17.80 6.61
CA ASP A 173 -6.81 -19.15 6.82
C ASP A 173 -6.32 -19.80 5.51
N ALA A 174 -6.77 -19.31 4.34
CA ALA A 174 -6.55 -19.93 3.03
C ALA A 174 -5.36 -19.31 2.24
N GLY A 175 -4.28 -18.93 2.92
CA GLY A 175 -3.06 -18.41 2.25
C GLY A 175 -3.16 -16.97 1.77
N LEU A 176 -4.19 -16.23 2.16
CA LEU A 176 -4.45 -14.82 1.83
C LEU A 176 -4.67 -14.54 0.33
N GLU A 177 -4.79 -15.52 -0.54
CA GLU A 177 -4.89 -15.35 -1.99
C GLU A 177 -6.15 -14.58 -2.41
N ARG A 178 -7.25 -14.78 -1.68
CA ARG A 178 -8.52 -14.06 -1.91
C ARG A 178 -8.64 -12.80 -1.08
N TYR A 179 -7.76 -12.63 -0.10
CA TYR A 179 -7.79 -11.53 0.85
C TYR A 179 -6.86 -10.38 0.46
N ILE A 180 -5.63 -10.70 0.05
CA ILE A 180 -4.66 -9.73 -0.49
C ILE A 180 -4.60 -9.91 -2.00
N VAL A 181 -5.10 -8.91 -2.74
CA VAL A 181 -5.30 -9.01 -4.19
C VAL A 181 -4.74 -7.80 -4.93
N LEU A 182 -4.57 -7.94 -6.25
CA LEU A 182 -4.30 -6.82 -7.15
C LEU A 182 -5.61 -6.05 -7.44
N PRO A 183 -5.51 -4.79 -7.92
CA PRO A 183 -6.67 -4.00 -8.33
C PRO A 183 -7.49 -4.69 -9.42
N GLY A 184 -8.80 -4.75 -9.25
CA GLY A 184 -9.72 -5.23 -10.27
C GLY A 184 -9.86 -4.26 -11.45
N LEU A 185 -9.70 -2.96 -11.18
CA LEU A 185 -9.73 -1.89 -12.20
C LEU A 185 -8.34 -1.59 -12.79
N GLY A 186 -7.30 -2.26 -12.34
CA GLY A 186 -5.94 -2.02 -12.80
C GLY A 186 -5.51 -0.55 -12.66
N ASP A 187 -5.03 0.04 -13.75
CA ASP A 187 -4.57 1.43 -13.78
C ASP A 187 -5.74 2.45 -13.77
N GLU A 188 -6.99 2.02 -13.98
CA GLU A 188 -8.19 2.87 -14.00
C GLU A 188 -8.78 3.13 -12.61
N ALA A 189 -8.29 2.49 -11.56
CA ALA A 189 -8.80 2.64 -10.20
C ALA A 189 -8.82 4.11 -9.74
N GLY A 190 -7.77 4.87 -10.08
CA GLY A 190 -7.67 6.29 -9.74
C GLY A 190 -8.74 7.17 -10.38
N ILE A 191 -8.95 7.02 -11.69
CA ILE A 191 -9.93 7.85 -12.43
C ILE A 191 -11.36 7.46 -12.06
N THR A 192 -11.64 6.17 -11.94
CA THR A 192 -12.96 5.67 -11.51
C THR A 192 -13.31 6.21 -10.14
N GLY A 193 -12.36 6.19 -9.23
CA GLY A 193 -12.54 6.73 -7.89
C GLY A 193 -12.69 8.25 -7.83
N ALA A 194 -11.98 8.99 -8.67
CA ALA A 194 -12.14 10.44 -8.76
C ALA A 194 -13.57 10.82 -9.21
N ILE A 195 -14.12 10.10 -10.18
CA ILE A 195 -15.51 10.27 -10.62
C ILE A 195 -16.48 9.94 -9.49
N ALA A 196 -16.23 8.86 -8.75
CA ALA A 196 -17.06 8.46 -7.61
C ALA A 196 -17.06 9.51 -6.49
N LEU A 197 -15.90 10.05 -6.12
CA LEU A 197 -15.78 11.14 -5.15
C LEU A 197 -16.50 12.42 -5.62
N GLY A 198 -16.39 12.75 -6.91
CA GLY A 198 -17.10 13.89 -7.49
C GLY A 198 -18.61 13.75 -7.38
N ARG A 199 -19.17 12.56 -7.64
CA ARG A 199 -20.59 12.28 -7.47
C ARG A 199 -21.04 12.38 -6.01
N GLN A 200 -20.27 11.88 -5.06
CA GLN A 200 -20.57 11.99 -3.64
C GLN A 200 -20.54 13.43 -3.11
N ALA A 201 -19.74 14.31 -3.73
CA ALA A 201 -19.68 15.72 -3.34
C ALA A 201 -20.86 16.54 -3.87
N LEU A 202 -21.64 16.00 -4.83
CA LEU A 202 -22.80 16.64 -5.44
C LEU A 202 -24.13 16.13 -4.86
N SER A 203 -24.10 15.05 -4.05
CA SER A 203 -25.25 14.48 -3.34
C SER A 203 -25.35 15.00 -1.91
#